data_b5f7154811bfc73ee22e0bdf7647e224
#
_entry.id   b5f7154811bfc73ee22e0bdf7647e224
#
_cell.length_a   1.000
_cell.length_b   1.000
_cell.length_c   1.000
_cell.angle_alpha   90.00
_cell.angle_beta   90.00
_cell.angle_gamma   90.00
#
_symmetry.space_group_name_H-M   'P 1'
#
loop_
_entity.id
_entity.type
_entity.pdbx_description
1 polymer ?
#
loop_
_entity_poly.entity_id
_entity_poly.type
_entity_poly.pdbx_seq_one_letter_code
_entity_poly.pdbx_strand_id
1 'polypeptide(L)'
;QTGDPEGPDIGYLDPKTKEERHVPLEIRIPGETDTLYNETFEDVGLFKAAAVLPFSTLGTLGWAHSDQALGDGSSQFFLFLYEAELTPAGLNLVDGRNAAFGYVVDGFDVLEELGVDDGIKRIQVIEGADRLQDHA
;
A
#
# COMPACT_ATOMS: atom_id res chain seq x y z
N GLN A 1 -6.05 8.44 -1.83
CA GLN A 1 -6.24 7.15 -2.51
C GLN A 1 -6.52 7.39 -3.97
N THR A 2 -6.01 6.52 -4.83
CA THR A 2 -6.15 6.56 -6.28
C THR A 2 -6.14 5.14 -6.84
N GLY A 3 -6.33 4.99 -8.15
CA GLY A 3 -6.33 3.71 -8.84
C GLY A 3 -7.44 3.65 -9.88
N ASP A 4 -8.00 2.47 -10.10
CA ASP A 4 -9.06 2.28 -11.08
C ASP A 4 -10.29 3.14 -10.73
N PRO A 5 -10.76 4.02 -11.64
CA PRO A 5 -11.92 4.86 -11.39
C PRO A 5 -13.23 4.08 -11.27
N GLU A 6 -13.29 2.85 -11.74
CA GLU A 6 -14.45 1.98 -11.58
C GLU A 6 -14.57 1.42 -10.15
N GLY A 7 -13.58 1.71 -9.32
CA GLY A 7 -13.62 1.45 -7.87
C GLY A 7 -12.99 0.14 -7.45
N PRO A 8 -13.01 -0.13 -6.13
CA PRO A 8 -12.39 -1.31 -5.58
C PRO A 8 -13.11 -2.62 -5.92
N ASP A 9 -14.36 -2.52 -6.35
CA ASP A 9 -15.19 -3.71 -6.67
C ASP A 9 -14.85 -4.32 -8.03
N ILE A 10 -14.10 -3.57 -8.86
CA ILE A 10 -13.57 -4.08 -10.12
C ILE A 10 -12.06 -4.08 -10.01
N GLY A 11 -11.53 -5.22 -9.61
CA GLY A 11 -10.09 -5.39 -9.45
C GLY A 11 -9.34 -5.46 -10.79
N TYR A 12 -8.02 -5.46 -10.68
CA TYR A 12 -7.17 -5.66 -11.83
C TYR A 12 -7.39 -7.06 -12.41
N LEU A 13 -7.74 -7.12 -13.69
CA LEU A 13 -7.86 -8.38 -14.41
C LEU A 13 -6.50 -8.79 -15.00
N ASP A 14 -6.06 -9.99 -14.64
CA ASP A 14 -4.87 -10.56 -15.26
C ASP A 14 -5.09 -10.69 -16.79
N PRO A 15 -4.21 -10.11 -17.62
CA PRO A 15 -4.41 -10.12 -19.07
C PRO A 15 -4.37 -11.51 -19.69
N LYS A 16 -3.76 -12.49 -19.02
CA LYS A 16 -3.64 -13.88 -19.50
C LYS A 16 -4.84 -14.72 -19.08
N THR A 17 -5.16 -14.71 -17.77
CA THR A 17 -6.22 -15.56 -17.22
C THR A 17 -7.60 -14.94 -17.30
N LYS A 18 -7.69 -13.61 -17.40
CA LYS A 18 -8.92 -12.81 -17.31
C LYS A 18 -9.63 -12.92 -15.94
N GLU A 19 -8.94 -13.45 -14.96
CA GLU A 19 -9.41 -13.50 -13.59
C GLU A 19 -8.94 -12.29 -12.82
N GLU A 20 -9.68 -11.92 -11.80
CA GLU A 20 -9.32 -10.83 -10.89
C GLU A 20 -8.06 -11.21 -10.10
N ARG A 21 -7.08 -10.31 -10.08
CA ARG A 21 -5.84 -10.49 -9.35
C ARG A 21 -5.87 -9.70 -8.06
N HIS A 22 -5.67 -10.39 -6.96
CA HIS A 22 -5.60 -9.83 -5.63
C HIS A 22 -4.18 -9.87 -5.06
N VAL A 23 -3.87 -8.87 -4.24
CA VAL A 23 -2.61 -8.77 -3.49
C VAL A 23 -2.96 -8.90 -2.01
N PRO A 24 -2.39 -9.88 -1.30
CA PRO A 24 -2.64 -10.03 0.12
C PRO A 24 -2.07 -8.86 0.92
N LEU A 25 -2.66 -8.57 2.08
CA LEU A 25 -1.99 -7.74 3.07
C LEU A 25 -0.72 -8.48 3.53
N GLU A 26 0.42 -7.82 3.40
CA GLU A 26 1.73 -8.34 3.77
C GLU A 26 2.42 -7.34 4.68
N ILE A 27 2.54 -7.65 5.96
CA ILE A 27 3.20 -6.83 6.96
C ILE A 27 4.07 -7.68 7.88
N ARG A 28 5.06 -7.07 8.52
CA ARG A 28 5.95 -7.79 9.44
C ARG A 28 6.20 -6.99 10.71
N ILE A 29 6.22 -7.73 11.83
CA ILE A 29 6.55 -7.21 13.15
C ILE A 29 8.07 -7.07 13.25
N PRO A 30 8.60 -5.92 13.73
CA PRO A 30 10.02 -5.76 13.94
C PRO A 30 10.58 -6.81 14.92
N GLY A 31 11.67 -7.46 14.50
CA GLY A 31 12.32 -8.53 15.29
C GLY A 31 11.79 -9.93 15.02
N GLU A 32 10.67 -10.06 14.32
CA GLU A 32 10.17 -11.35 13.88
C GLU A 32 10.72 -11.74 12.50
N THR A 33 10.86 -13.04 12.27
CA THR A 33 11.30 -13.59 10.98
C THR A 33 10.15 -13.80 10.02
N ASP A 34 8.97 -14.08 10.56
CA ASP A 34 7.79 -14.43 9.78
C ASP A 34 7.01 -13.19 9.37
N THR A 35 6.48 -13.22 8.16
CA THR A 35 5.59 -12.20 7.61
C THR A 35 4.15 -12.57 7.91
N LEU A 36 3.36 -11.60 8.35
CA LEU A 36 1.91 -11.75 8.50
C LEU A 36 1.24 -11.53 7.14
N TYR A 37 0.39 -12.47 6.76
CA TYR A 37 -0.44 -12.39 5.56
C TYR A 37 -1.91 -12.36 5.94
N ASN A 38 -2.62 -11.33 5.47
CA ASN A 38 -4.05 -11.14 5.72
C ASN A 38 -4.44 -11.12 7.21
N GLU A 39 -3.52 -10.66 8.04
CA GLU A 39 -3.70 -10.42 9.47
C GLU A 39 -3.17 -9.04 9.81
N THR A 40 -3.93 -8.26 10.56
CA THR A 40 -3.47 -6.97 11.10
C THR A 40 -2.66 -7.17 12.37
N PHE A 41 -1.96 -6.14 12.81
CA PHE A 41 -1.30 -6.17 14.12
C PHE A 41 -2.31 -6.33 15.26
N GLU A 42 -3.50 -5.75 15.13
CA GLU A 42 -4.56 -5.89 16.12
C GLU A 42 -5.05 -7.34 16.22
N ASP A 43 -5.14 -8.07 15.11
CA ASP A 43 -5.54 -9.47 15.08
C ASP A 43 -4.58 -10.37 15.89
N VAL A 44 -3.31 -10.00 15.93
CA VAL A 44 -2.29 -10.71 16.70
C VAL A 44 -2.03 -10.08 18.09
N GLY A 45 -2.87 -9.14 18.51
CA GLY A 45 -2.84 -8.55 19.84
C GLY A 45 -1.81 -7.42 20.03
N LEU A 46 -1.29 -6.87 18.94
CA LEU A 46 -0.35 -5.74 18.98
C LEU A 46 -1.10 -4.42 18.76
N PHE A 47 -0.90 -3.50 19.67
CA PHE A 47 -1.47 -2.16 19.61
C PHE A 47 -0.36 -1.12 19.65
N LYS A 48 -0.48 -0.07 18.84
CA LYS A 48 0.48 1.02 18.77
C LYS A 48 1.92 0.55 18.46
N ALA A 49 2.04 -0.42 17.58
CA ALA A 49 3.32 -0.92 17.11
C ALA A 49 3.60 -0.50 15.67
N ALA A 50 4.83 -0.11 15.38
CA ALA A 50 5.28 0.17 14.03
C ALA A 50 5.56 -1.13 13.28
N ALA A 51 5.20 -1.20 12.00
CA ALA A 51 5.65 -2.28 11.12
C ALA A 51 7.13 -2.10 10.74
N VAL A 52 7.74 -3.13 10.16
CA VAL A 52 9.11 -3.05 9.60
C VAL A 52 9.21 -1.95 8.54
N LEU A 53 8.15 -1.78 7.74
CA LEU A 53 8.00 -0.66 6.82
C LEU A 53 6.81 0.20 7.30
N PRO A 54 7.05 1.21 8.17
CA PRO A 54 5.98 2.01 8.74
C PRO A 54 5.55 3.14 7.81
N PHE A 55 4.32 3.61 7.99
CA PHE A 55 3.83 4.85 7.38
C PHE A 55 4.24 6.06 8.23
N SER A 56 5.48 6.45 8.13
CA SER A 56 6.05 7.56 8.91
C SER A 56 6.80 8.59 8.07
N THR A 57 6.78 8.43 6.76
CA THR A 57 7.48 9.30 5.81
C THR A 57 6.50 9.83 4.78
N LEU A 58 6.51 11.14 4.54
CA LEU A 58 5.74 11.78 3.47
C LEU A 58 6.03 11.07 2.13
N GLY A 59 4.97 10.69 1.42
CA GLY A 59 5.09 9.99 0.14
C GLY A 59 5.27 8.48 0.24
N THR A 60 5.06 7.88 1.41
CA THR A 60 4.98 6.41 1.51
C THR A 60 3.78 5.90 0.71
N LEU A 61 4.01 4.91 -0.13
CA LEU A 61 2.98 4.26 -0.96
C LEU A 61 2.41 3.06 -0.20
N GLY A 62 1.11 3.06 -0.02
CA GLY A 62 0.38 1.99 0.64
C GLY A 62 -0.62 1.31 -0.28
N TRP A 63 -0.76 -0.01 -0.15
CA TRP A 63 -1.76 -0.77 -0.89
C TRP A 63 -3.12 -0.67 -0.21
N ALA A 64 -4.15 -0.33 -0.98
CA ALA A 64 -5.51 -0.25 -0.47
C ALA A 64 -6.18 -1.63 -0.51
N HIS A 65 -6.93 -1.94 0.52
CA HIS A 65 -7.79 -3.11 0.64
C HIS A 65 -9.06 -2.73 1.39
N SER A 66 -10.07 -3.58 1.37
CA SER A 66 -11.28 -3.37 2.16
C SER A 66 -11.05 -3.74 3.64
N ASP A 67 -11.84 -3.17 4.54
CA ASP A 67 -11.78 -3.52 5.96
C ASP A 67 -12.33 -4.93 6.25
N GLN A 68 -13.09 -5.48 5.30
CA GLN A 68 -13.75 -6.78 5.42
C GLN A 68 -12.95 -7.93 4.84
N ALA A 69 -12.01 -7.64 3.92
CA ALA A 69 -11.20 -8.63 3.25
C ALA A 69 -9.78 -8.10 3.04
N LEU A 70 -8.90 -8.40 3.97
CA LEU A 70 -7.51 -7.92 3.97
C LEU A 70 -6.69 -8.40 2.77
N GLY A 71 -7.16 -9.42 2.08
CA GLY A 71 -6.52 -10.00 0.91
C GLY A 71 -7.12 -9.55 -0.43
N ASP A 72 -7.98 -8.54 -0.46
CA ASP A 72 -8.66 -8.08 -1.67
C ASP A 72 -7.99 -6.87 -2.36
N GLY A 73 -6.80 -6.51 -1.94
CA GLY A 73 -6.01 -5.46 -2.60
C GLY A 73 -5.84 -5.75 -4.09
N SER A 74 -6.13 -4.80 -4.96
CA SER A 74 -6.03 -5.00 -6.41
C SER A 74 -5.52 -3.74 -7.13
N SER A 75 -6.38 -2.89 -7.64
CA SER A 75 -6.01 -1.76 -8.51
C SER A 75 -5.79 -0.45 -7.77
N GLN A 76 -6.09 -0.38 -6.48
CA GLN A 76 -6.02 0.88 -5.74
C GLN A 76 -4.86 0.94 -4.75
N PHE A 77 -4.28 2.12 -4.64
CA PHE A 77 -3.24 2.45 -3.70
C PHE A 77 -3.43 3.86 -3.15
N PHE A 78 -2.67 4.22 -2.13
CA PHE A 78 -2.69 5.57 -1.57
C PHE A 78 -1.28 6.09 -1.33
N LEU A 79 -1.18 7.41 -1.30
CA LEU A 79 -0.01 8.16 -0.90
C LEU A 79 -0.22 8.67 0.52
N PHE A 80 0.73 8.41 1.39
CA PHE A 80 0.71 8.93 2.75
C PHE A 80 1.25 10.36 2.73
N LEU A 81 0.37 11.32 3.03
CA LEU A 81 0.65 12.75 2.91
C LEU A 81 0.92 13.45 4.24
N TYR A 82 1.24 12.67 5.27
CA TYR A 82 1.53 13.20 6.60
C TYR A 82 3.01 13.08 6.93
N GLU A 83 3.48 14.00 7.75
CA GLU A 83 4.83 13.95 8.26
C GLU A 83 4.94 13.12 9.55
N ALA A 84 6.12 12.53 9.79
CA ALA A 84 6.39 11.69 10.96
C ALA A 84 6.14 12.41 12.30
N GLU A 85 6.31 13.72 12.36
CA GLU A 85 6.08 14.53 13.56
C GLU A 85 4.60 14.55 13.97
N LEU A 86 3.69 14.49 12.98
CA LEU A 86 2.25 14.50 13.22
C LEU A 86 1.67 13.09 13.36
N THR A 87 2.30 12.12 12.72
CA THR A 87 1.83 10.73 12.67
C THR A 87 2.99 9.77 12.88
N PRO A 88 3.53 9.68 14.11
CA PRO A 88 4.65 8.80 14.40
C PRO A 88 4.33 7.34 14.07
N ALA A 89 5.37 6.60 13.71
CA ALA A 89 5.25 5.18 13.41
C ALA A 89 4.59 4.39 14.56
N GLY A 90 3.62 3.56 14.22
CA GLY A 90 2.83 2.77 15.16
C GLY A 90 1.72 3.54 15.88
N LEU A 91 1.57 4.84 15.64
CA LEU A 91 0.52 5.67 16.25
C LEU A 91 -0.49 6.23 15.24
N ASN A 92 -0.32 5.94 13.96
CA ASN A 92 -1.28 6.31 12.92
C ASN A 92 -2.27 5.16 12.64
N LEU A 93 -3.28 5.46 11.82
CA LEU A 93 -4.36 4.53 11.54
C LEU A 93 -4.04 3.44 10.50
N VAL A 94 -2.89 3.51 9.84
CA VAL A 94 -2.52 2.61 8.74
C VAL A 94 -1.38 1.66 9.06
N ASP A 95 -0.55 1.98 10.06
CA ASP A 95 0.48 1.05 10.53
C ASP A 95 -0.13 -0.21 11.13
N GLY A 96 0.38 -1.36 10.70
CA GLY A 96 -0.14 -2.65 11.12
C GLY A 96 -1.47 -3.05 10.48
N ARG A 97 -2.00 -2.24 9.55
CA ARG A 97 -3.26 -2.49 8.83
C ARG A 97 -3.10 -2.47 7.31
N ASN A 98 -2.11 -1.75 6.80
CA ASN A 98 -1.82 -1.63 5.38
C ASN A 98 -0.36 -1.96 5.11
N ALA A 99 -0.09 -2.48 3.93
CA ALA A 99 1.26 -2.75 3.46
C ALA A 99 1.85 -1.52 2.76
N ALA A 100 3.04 -1.10 3.18
CA ALA A 100 3.84 -0.14 2.43
C ALA A 100 4.64 -0.88 1.36
N PHE A 101 4.60 -0.42 0.12
CA PHE A 101 5.30 -1.08 -1.00
C PHE A 101 6.29 -0.18 -1.74
N GLY A 102 6.35 1.10 -1.41
CA GLY A 102 7.27 2.03 -2.07
C GLY A 102 7.28 3.40 -1.42
N TYR A 103 8.16 4.25 -1.93
CA TYR A 103 8.35 5.62 -1.44
C TYR A 103 8.53 6.57 -2.62
N VAL A 104 7.96 7.77 -2.50
CA VAL A 104 8.28 8.88 -3.41
C VAL A 104 9.68 9.37 -3.10
N VAL A 105 10.50 9.54 -4.13
CA VAL A 105 11.89 10.01 -4.00
C VAL A 105 12.14 11.35 -4.68
N ASP A 106 11.20 11.81 -5.51
CA ASP A 106 11.26 13.09 -6.21
C ASP A 106 9.85 13.61 -6.50
N GLY A 107 9.68 14.92 -6.66
CA GLY A 107 8.38 15.55 -6.93
C GLY A 107 7.52 15.76 -5.67
N PHE A 108 8.12 16.00 -4.51
CA PHE A 108 7.40 16.25 -3.26
C PHE A 108 6.51 17.49 -3.31
N ASP A 109 6.90 18.50 -4.07
CA ASP A 109 6.10 19.69 -4.35
C ASP A 109 4.76 19.34 -5.04
N VAL A 110 4.77 18.36 -5.93
CA VAL A 110 3.55 17.85 -6.58
C VAL A 110 2.63 17.16 -5.58
N LEU A 111 3.19 16.41 -4.61
CA LEU A 111 2.39 15.74 -3.58
C LEU A 111 1.56 16.72 -2.76
N GLU A 112 2.10 17.88 -2.45
CA GLU A 112 1.43 18.91 -1.65
C GLU A 112 0.26 19.57 -2.41
N GLU A 113 0.31 19.55 -3.74
CA GLU A 113 -0.71 20.14 -4.61
C GLU A 113 -1.81 19.14 -5.03
N LEU A 114 -1.63 17.84 -4.79
CA LEU A 114 -2.59 16.80 -5.21
C LEU A 114 -3.96 16.98 -4.55
N GLY A 115 -4.99 16.99 -5.39
CA GLY A 115 -6.39 17.06 -4.98
C GLY A 115 -7.21 15.81 -5.40
N VAL A 116 -8.43 15.75 -4.92
CA VAL A 116 -9.34 14.61 -5.16
C VAL A 116 -9.68 14.43 -6.63
N ASP A 117 -9.70 15.52 -7.40
CA ASP A 117 -10.07 15.50 -8.83
C ASP A 117 -8.88 15.28 -9.77
N ASP A 118 -7.68 15.12 -9.22
CA ASP A 118 -6.49 14.88 -10.02
C ASP A 118 -6.43 13.45 -10.52
N GLY A 119 -6.08 13.29 -11.80
CA GLY A 119 -5.99 12.00 -12.46
C GLY A 119 -4.57 11.61 -12.83
N ILE A 120 -4.25 10.34 -12.68
CA ILE A 120 -2.99 9.75 -13.15
C ILE A 120 -3.15 9.42 -14.64
N LYS A 121 -2.44 10.13 -15.50
CA LYS A 121 -2.47 9.89 -16.95
C LYS A 121 -1.61 8.71 -17.38
N ARG A 122 -0.52 8.47 -16.66
CA ARG A 122 0.45 7.44 -17.02
C ARG A 122 1.33 7.06 -15.82
N ILE A 123 1.58 5.76 -15.69
CA ILE A 123 2.61 5.20 -14.82
C ILE A 123 3.59 4.43 -15.70
N GLN A 124 4.90 4.61 -15.50
CA GLN A 124 5.93 3.94 -16.25
C GLN A 124 7.00 3.38 -15.31
N VAL A 125 7.30 2.09 -15.45
CA VAL A 125 8.46 1.49 -14.79
C VAL A 125 9.72 1.89 -15.55
N ILE A 126 10.61 2.60 -14.89
CA ILE A 126 11.86 3.11 -15.48
C ILE A 126 12.97 2.07 -15.37
N GLU A 127 13.05 1.39 -14.24
CA GLU A 127 14.07 0.39 -13.93
C GLU A 127 13.47 -0.79 -13.16
N GLY A 128 14.02 -1.99 -13.36
CA GLY A 128 13.66 -3.17 -12.56
C GLY A 128 12.52 -4.03 -13.12
N ALA A 129 11.89 -3.65 -14.23
CA ALA A 129 10.85 -4.46 -14.85
C ALA A 129 11.34 -5.85 -15.29
N ASP A 130 12.61 -5.95 -15.64
CA ASP A 130 13.30 -7.19 -16.01
C ASP A 130 13.60 -8.12 -14.81
N ARG A 131 13.47 -7.60 -13.60
CA ARG A 131 13.69 -8.34 -12.35
C ARG A 131 12.38 -8.89 -11.75
N LEU A 132 11.26 -8.58 -12.36
CA LEU A 132 9.98 -9.15 -11.95
C LEU A 132 10.01 -10.66 -12.19
N GLN A 133 9.84 -11.43 -11.12
CA GLN A 133 9.68 -12.87 -11.18
C GLN A 133 8.20 -13.20 -11.04
N ASP A 134 7.65 -13.87 -12.04
CA ASP A 134 6.33 -14.47 -11.92
C ASP A 134 6.45 -15.63 -10.91
N HIS A 135 6.07 -15.39 -9.69
CA HIS A 135 5.83 -16.46 -8.72
C HIS A 135 4.48 -17.08 -9.07
N ALA A 136 4.56 -18.09 -9.89
CA ALA A 136 3.41 -18.91 -10.20
C ALA A 136 3.00 -19.77 -8.97
#